data_41b84a92fc43c3dc89498617d3e5b74c
#
_entry.id   41b84a92fc43c3dc89498617d3e5b74c
#
_cell.length_a   1.000
_cell.length_b   1.000
_cell.length_c   1.000
_cell.angle_alpha   90.00
_cell.angle_beta   90.00
_cell.angle_gamma   90.00
#
_symmetry.space_group_name_H-M   'P 1'
#
loop_
_entity.id
_entity.type
_entity.pdbx_description
1 polymer ?
#
loop_
_entity_poly.entity_id
_entity_poly.type
_entity_poly.pdbx_seq_one_letter_code
_entity_poly.pdbx_strand_id
1 'polypeptide(L)'
;MAEFFYQLLDTNNIPVASIGTLGIKYKKKIIKTNLTSPDIITLHRNLHNLKKNKVDNVIIEASSHGLDQNRLDHLNFKAGIFTNFSQDHLDYHKTMKAYLNAKLILFSKLLPKRSYVITDKSIKEYSNLKKISKKRKLRILDIGKKLSHIQKIKNSLIGSFQKKNLSMAALAAKVCSLDNTKINGAIKKIKNVDGRLELIKEYSNNIKIFIDYAHTPDALNEVIKSIKENFNSNISLVFGCGGERDFKKRRLMAKIAKSFCKK
;
A
#
# COMPACT_ATOMS: atom_id res chain seq x y z
N MET A 1 -0.30 -2.78 -1.91
CA MET A 1 0.15 -2.02 -3.10
C MET A 1 1.54 -2.47 -3.54
N ALA A 2 2.55 -2.50 -2.69
CA ALA A 2 3.90 -2.96 -3.04
C ALA A 2 3.91 -4.37 -3.65
N GLU A 3 3.14 -5.30 -3.08
CA GLU A 3 3.01 -6.65 -3.62
C GLU A 3 2.41 -6.67 -5.04
N PHE A 4 1.43 -5.82 -5.34
CA PHE A 4 0.89 -5.72 -6.71
C PHE A 4 1.93 -5.21 -7.71
N PHE A 5 2.74 -4.22 -7.33
CA PHE A 5 3.85 -3.78 -8.16
C PHE A 5 4.83 -4.93 -8.43
N TYR A 6 5.20 -5.67 -7.38
CA TYR A 6 6.04 -6.84 -7.49
C TYR A 6 5.45 -7.85 -8.49
N GLN A 7 4.18 -8.24 -8.32
CA GLN A 7 3.53 -9.22 -9.20
C GLN A 7 3.44 -8.74 -10.64
N LEU A 8 3.17 -7.43 -10.90
CA LEU A 8 3.10 -6.89 -12.26
C LEU A 8 4.43 -7.02 -13.01
N LEU A 9 5.56 -6.81 -12.35
CA LEU A 9 6.88 -6.94 -12.97
C LEU A 9 7.32 -8.41 -13.06
N ASP A 10 7.17 -9.17 -11.96
CA ASP A 10 7.54 -10.59 -11.88
C ASP A 10 6.81 -11.45 -12.94
N THR A 11 5.50 -11.20 -13.13
CA THR A 11 4.71 -11.87 -14.18
C THR A 11 5.24 -11.60 -15.61
N ASN A 12 5.95 -10.50 -15.78
CA ASN A 12 6.59 -10.13 -17.06
C ASN A 12 8.09 -10.47 -17.09
N ASN A 13 8.57 -11.29 -16.17
CA ASN A 13 9.98 -11.69 -16.04
C ASN A 13 10.95 -10.50 -15.90
N ILE A 14 10.48 -9.38 -15.31
CA ILE A 14 11.31 -8.21 -15.04
C ILE A 14 11.85 -8.33 -13.61
N PRO A 15 13.19 -8.29 -13.42
CA PRO A 15 13.79 -8.35 -12.09
C PRO A 15 13.25 -7.26 -11.17
N VAL A 16 12.65 -7.67 -10.06
CA VAL A 16 11.99 -6.77 -9.10
C VAL A 16 12.18 -7.25 -7.67
N ALA A 17 12.24 -6.29 -6.74
CA ALA A 17 12.19 -6.57 -5.31
C ALA A 17 11.16 -5.65 -4.63
N SER A 18 10.62 -6.12 -3.49
CA SER A 18 9.85 -5.28 -2.58
C SER A 18 10.48 -5.30 -1.19
N ILE A 19 10.51 -4.15 -0.53
CA ILE A 19 11.01 -3.96 0.84
C ILE A 19 9.87 -3.34 1.65
N GLY A 20 9.43 -3.99 2.72
CA GLY A 20 8.31 -3.50 3.51
C GLY A 20 7.96 -4.39 4.69
N THR A 21 6.74 -4.27 5.17
CA THR A 21 6.23 -5.00 6.36
C THR A 21 6.38 -6.52 6.24
N LEU A 22 6.27 -7.08 5.05
CA LEU A 22 6.46 -8.51 4.80
C LEU A 22 7.93 -8.94 4.71
N GLY A 23 8.88 -7.98 4.84
CA GLY A 23 10.30 -8.21 4.65
C GLY A 23 10.80 -7.79 3.26
N ILE A 24 11.94 -8.35 2.86
CA ILE A 24 12.54 -8.13 1.54
C ILE A 24 12.20 -9.33 0.67
N LYS A 25 11.38 -9.11 -0.34
CA LYS A 25 10.96 -10.12 -1.31
C LYS A 25 11.76 -9.98 -2.60
N TYR A 26 12.44 -11.06 -3.00
CA TYR A 26 13.20 -11.16 -4.25
C TYR A 26 13.25 -12.62 -4.71
N LYS A 27 13.05 -12.88 -6.01
CA LYS A 27 13.01 -14.24 -6.60
C LYS A 27 12.15 -15.21 -5.80
N LYS A 28 10.96 -14.77 -5.37
CA LYS A 28 10.02 -15.54 -4.53
C LYS A 28 10.52 -15.89 -3.12
N LYS A 29 11.73 -15.50 -2.77
CA LYS A 29 12.26 -15.64 -1.40
C LYS A 29 11.90 -14.39 -0.58
N ILE A 30 11.61 -14.58 0.71
CA ILE A 30 11.32 -13.50 1.64
C ILE A 30 12.35 -13.56 2.77
N ILE A 31 13.09 -12.47 2.93
CA ILE A 31 13.99 -12.27 4.07
C ILE A 31 13.25 -11.38 5.07
N LYS A 32 12.94 -11.90 6.23
CA LYS A 32 12.24 -11.15 7.29
C LYS A 32 13.10 -9.97 7.75
N THR A 33 12.46 -8.83 8.01
CA THR A 33 13.06 -7.65 8.60
C THR A 33 12.29 -7.25 9.86
N ASN A 34 12.98 -6.67 10.84
CA ASN A 34 12.33 -6.23 12.08
C ASN A 34 11.54 -4.93 11.92
N LEU A 35 11.77 -4.20 10.83
CA LEU A 35 11.18 -2.89 10.57
C LEU A 35 10.61 -2.83 9.15
N THR A 36 9.46 -2.19 8.99
CA THR A 36 8.84 -1.93 7.68
C THR A 36 9.79 -1.17 6.74
N SER A 37 10.42 -0.10 7.25
CA SER A 37 11.53 0.58 6.61
C SER A 37 12.78 0.28 7.45
N PRO A 38 13.71 -0.56 6.97
CA PRO A 38 14.97 -0.85 7.68
C PRO A 38 15.76 0.42 8.02
N ASP A 39 16.72 0.34 8.92
CA ASP A 39 17.66 1.43 9.14
C ASP A 39 18.45 1.74 7.86
N ILE A 40 19.02 2.95 7.79
CA ILE A 40 19.64 3.47 6.57
C ILE A 40 20.78 2.58 6.06
N ILE A 41 21.64 2.07 6.96
CA ILE A 41 22.78 1.23 6.59
C ILE A 41 22.31 -0.10 6.03
N THR A 42 21.38 -0.76 6.73
CA THR A 42 20.79 -2.02 6.29
C THR A 42 20.05 -1.85 4.96
N LEU A 43 19.30 -0.76 4.79
CA LEU A 43 18.58 -0.48 3.56
C LEU A 43 19.52 -0.30 2.37
N HIS A 44 20.56 0.54 2.51
CA HIS A 44 21.55 0.75 1.44
C HIS A 44 22.34 -0.53 1.11
N ARG A 45 22.72 -1.33 2.11
CA ARG A 45 23.37 -2.64 1.91
C ARG A 45 22.48 -3.59 1.10
N ASN A 46 21.20 -3.67 1.45
CA ASN A 46 20.25 -4.52 0.72
C ASN A 46 20.04 -4.04 -0.73
N LEU A 47 19.91 -2.74 -0.95
CA LEU A 47 19.78 -2.17 -2.30
C LEU A 47 21.05 -2.43 -3.13
N HIS A 48 22.24 -2.30 -2.54
CA HIS A 48 23.49 -2.65 -3.20
C HIS A 48 23.54 -4.13 -3.61
N ASN A 49 23.14 -5.04 -2.71
CA ASN A 49 23.08 -6.47 -3.00
C ASN A 49 22.03 -6.78 -4.12
N LEU A 50 20.87 -6.14 -4.10
CA LEU A 50 19.88 -6.26 -5.16
C LEU A 50 20.45 -5.78 -6.49
N LYS A 51 21.15 -4.65 -6.52
CA LYS A 51 21.82 -4.12 -7.73
C LYS A 51 22.88 -5.09 -8.27
N LYS A 52 23.72 -5.69 -7.42
CA LYS A 52 24.67 -6.74 -7.82
C LYS A 52 23.96 -7.94 -8.47
N ASN A 53 22.74 -8.26 -8.03
CA ASN A 53 21.91 -9.32 -8.59
C ASN A 53 21.06 -8.85 -9.80
N LYS A 54 21.39 -7.71 -10.41
CA LYS A 54 20.73 -7.13 -11.59
C LYS A 54 19.25 -6.82 -11.36
N VAL A 55 18.88 -6.43 -10.12
CA VAL A 55 17.52 -5.96 -9.78
C VAL A 55 17.50 -4.45 -9.87
N ASP A 56 16.91 -3.92 -10.94
CA ASP A 56 16.83 -2.48 -11.20
C ASP A 56 15.51 -1.85 -10.75
N ASN A 57 14.51 -2.67 -10.40
CA ASN A 57 13.21 -2.20 -9.95
C ASN A 57 12.98 -2.61 -8.50
N VAL A 58 12.91 -1.63 -7.61
CA VAL A 58 12.63 -1.86 -6.19
C VAL A 58 11.49 -0.97 -5.74
N ILE A 59 10.51 -1.56 -5.06
CA ILE A 59 9.48 -0.81 -4.36
C ILE A 59 9.71 -0.90 -2.86
N ILE A 60 9.61 0.25 -2.17
CA ILE A 60 9.88 0.36 -0.74
C ILE A 60 8.65 0.93 -0.03
N GLU A 61 8.20 0.29 1.04
CA GLU A 61 7.21 0.86 1.94
C GLU A 61 7.88 1.94 2.80
N ALA A 62 7.61 3.19 2.48
CA ALA A 62 8.10 4.37 3.21
C ALA A 62 7.21 4.61 4.44
N SER A 63 7.52 3.98 5.57
CA SER A 63 6.79 4.22 6.82
C SER A 63 7.01 5.65 7.31
N SER A 64 6.02 6.22 8.02
CA SER A 64 6.14 7.58 8.58
C SER A 64 7.29 7.70 9.59
N HIS A 65 7.53 6.65 10.37
CA HIS A 65 8.71 6.55 11.25
C HIS A 65 10.01 6.55 10.46
N GLY A 66 10.08 5.74 9.38
CA GLY A 66 11.27 5.68 8.53
C GLY A 66 11.59 7.00 7.84
N LEU A 67 10.56 7.74 7.42
CA LEU A 67 10.70 9.07 6.84
C LEU A 67 11.15 10.12 7.88
N ASP A 68 10.53 10.11 9.06
CA ASP A 68 10.84 11.02 10.15
C ASP A 68 12.25 10.80 10.72
N GLN A 69 12.70 9.55 10.71
CA GLN A 69 14.03 9.14 11.19
C GLN A 69 15.09 9.09 10.07
N ASN A 70 14.84 9.71 8.91
CA ASN A 70 15.76 9.81 7.78
C ASN A 70 16.31 8.46 7.26
N ARG A 71 15.58 7.35 7.48
CA ARG A 71 16.03 6.00 7.06
C ARG A 71 16.06 5.82 5.54
N LEU A 72 15.37 6.70 4.79
CA LEU A 72 15.28 6.65 3.33
C LEU A 72 16.11 7.76 2.66
N ASP A 73 16.95 8.45 3.39
CA ASP A 73 17.78 9.51 2.86
C ASP A 73 18.80 8.95 1.85
N HIS A 74 19.29 9.80 0.98
CA HIS A 74 20.27 9.50 -0.08
C HIS A 74 19.79 8.45 -1.11
N LEU A 75 18.52 8.07 -1.12
CA LEU A 75 17.95 7.23 -2.18
C LEU A 75 17.43 8.09 -3.34
N ASN A 76 17.64 7.60 -4.57
CA ASN A 76 17.16 8.27 -5.77
C ASN A 76 15.84 7.64 -6.23
N PHE A 77 14.73 8.22 -5.80
CA PHE A 77 13.40 7.70 -6.12
C PHE A 77 12.89 8.19 -7.49
N LYS A 78 12.42 7.29 -8.32
CA LYS A 78 11.77 7.59 -9.60
C LYS A 78 10.32 8.06 -9.41
N ALA A 79 9.65 7.53 -8.40
CA ALA A 79 8.28 7.90 -8.01
C ALA A 79 8.04 7.76 -6.51
N GLY A 80 7.14 8.58 -5.98
CA GLY A 80 6.53 8.42 -4.67
C GLY A 80 5.04 8.15 -4.81
N ILE A 81 4.51 7.24 -4.00
CA ILE A 81 3.10 6.87 -4.02
C ILE A 81 2.46 7.25 -2.69
N PHE A 82 1.42 8.06 -2.74
CA PHE A 82 0.61 8.39 -1.57
C PHE A 82 -0.72 7.66 -1.67
N THR A 83 -0.91 6.64 -0.82
CA THR A 83 -2.06 5.74 -0.90
C THR A 83 -3.29 6.32 -0.23
N ASN A 84 -3.20 6.56 1.09
CA ASN A 84 -4.25 7.10 1.93
C ASN A 84 -3.66 7.69 3.22
N PHE A 85 -4.50 8.37 3.98
CA PHE A 85 -4.15 8.94 5.27
C PHE A 85 -5.35 8.81 6.22
N SER A 86 -5.14 8.13 7.35
CA SER A 86 -6.12 7.96 8.40
C SER A 86 -5.43 7.90 9.76
N GLN A 87 -6.19 7.97 10.83
CA GLN A 87 -5.63 7.99 12.18
C GLN A 87 -4.86 6.71 12.49
N ASP A 88 -3.57 6.86 12.71
CA ASP A 88 -2.66 5.84 13.22
C ASP A 88 -1.40 6.51 13.78
N HIS A 89 -0.56 5.76 14.50
CA HIS A 89 0.76 6.19 14.99
C HIS A 89 0.77 7.49 15.81
N LEU A 90 -0.34 7.84 16.49
CA LEU A 90 -0.38 9.02 17.36
C LEU A 90 0.38 8.83 18.69
N ASP A 91 0.68 7.58 19.03
CA ASP A 91 1.64 7.24 20.09
C ASP A 91 3.03 7.84 19.81
N TYR A 92 3.46 7.83 18.57
CA TYR A 92 4.75 8.40 18.11
C TYR A 92 4.61 9.87 17.68
N HIS A 93 3.77 10.16 16.69
CA HIS A 93 3.69 11.49 16.06
C HIS A 93 2.90 12.52 16.87
N LYS A 94 2.19 12.12 17.94
CA LYS A 94 1.37 12.94 18.85
C LYS A 94 0.16 13.60 18.16
N THR A 95 0.28 14.12 16.94
CA THR A 95 -0.80 14.80 16.21
C THR A 95 -0.93 14.29 14.77
N MET A 96 -2.16 14.36 14.24
CA MET A 96 -2.41 14.07 12.82
C MET A 96 -1.60 14.97 11.87
N LYS A 97 -1.37 16.23 12.25
CA LYS A 97 -0.57 17.18 11.47
C LYS A 97 0.90 16.75 11.40
N ALA A 98 1.51 16.36 12.51
CA ALA A 98 2.89 15.84 12.54
C ALA A 98 2.99 14.54 11.74
N TYR A 99 2.03 13.64 11.90
CA TYR A 99 1.97 12.38 11.14
C TYR A 99 1.88 12.62 9.62
N LEU A 100 1.01 13.54 9.18
CA LEU A 100 0.93 13.92 7.77
C LEU A 100 2.24 14.53 7.27
N ASN A 101 2.83 15.45 8.03
CA ASN A 101 4.09 16.10 7.67
C ASN A 101 5.21 15.06 7.49
N ALA A 102 5.32 14.07 8.40
CA ALA A 102 6.28 12.97 8.26
C ALA A 102 6.07 12.19 6.95
N LYS A 103 4.83 11.84 6.59
CA LYS A 103 4.54 11.19 5.29
C LYS A 103 4.88 12.07 4.09
N LEU A 104 4.70 13.38 4.20
CA LEU A 104 4.98 14.33 3.12
C LEU A 104 6.48 14.56 2.89
N ILE A 105 7.38 14.12 3.79
CA ILE A 105 8.84 14.22 3.62
C ILE A 105 9.28 13.57 2.30
N LEU A 106 8.72 12.40 1.94
CA LEU A 106 9.02 11.73 0.67
C LEU A 106 8.88 12.70 -0.52
N PHE A 107 7.80 13.47 -0.54
CA PHE A 107 7.46 14.36 -1.66
C PHE A 107 8.13 15.73 -1.56
N SER A 108 8.29 16.25 -0.35
CA SER A 108 8.82 17.57 -0.10
C SER A 108 10.35 17.63 -0.08
N LYS A 109 11.02 16.52 0.27
CA LYS A 109 12.48 16.46 0.42
C LYS A 109 13.14 15.43 -0.49
N LEU A 110 12.66 14.16 -0.48
CA LEU A 110 13.41 13.03 -1.03
C LEU A 110 13.25 12.83 -2.53
N LEU A 111 12.08 13.12 -3.10
CA LEU A 111 11.87 12.96 -4.55
C LEU A 111 12.73 13.96 -5.35
N PRO A 112 13.54 13.51 -6.30
CA PRO A 112 14.23 14.40 -7.25
C PRO A 112 13.24 15.23 -8.09
N LYS A 113 13.69 16.37 -8.62
CA LYS A 113 12.90 17.15 -9.59
C LYS A 113 12.49 16.26 -10.78
N ARG A 114 11.30 16.49 -11.33
CA ARG A 114 10.70 15.74 -12.45
C ARG A 114 10.30 14.28 -12.12
N SER A 115 10.50 13.78 -10.90
CA SER A 115 9.97 12.50 -10.43
C SER A 115 8.43 12.51 -10.38
N TYR A 116 7.85 11.34 -10.27
CA TYR A 116 6.40 11.18 -10.28
C TYR A 116 5.80 11.09 -8.87
N VAL A 117 4.63 11.68 -8.70
CA VAL A 117 3.75 11.53 -7.54
C VAL A 117 2.51 10.78 -8.00
N ILE A 118 2.32 9.57 -7.50
CA ILE A 118 1.15 8.74 -7.84
C ILE A 118 0.17 8.80 -6.69
N THR A 119 -1.08 9.18 -6.95
CA THR A 119 -2.11 9.31 -5.91
C THR A 119 -3.52 9.31 -6.49
N ASP A 120 -4.51 9.24 -5.61
CA ASP A 120 -5.93 9.45 -5.93
C ASP A 120 -6.28 10.92 -5.66
N LYS A 121 -6.74 11.64 -6.67
CA LYS A 121 -7.17 13.05 -6.51
C LYS A 121 -8.36 13.24 -5.59
N SER A 122 -9.09 12.18 -5.26
CA SER A 122 -10.25 12.23 -4.36
C SER A 122 -9.89 12.30 -2.87
N ILE A 123 -8.63 12.08 -2.50
CA ILE A 123 -8.20 12.15 -1.10
C ILE A 123 -8.07 13.60 -0.61
N LYS A 124 -8.31 13.82 0.67
CA LYS A 124 -8.23 15.16 1.29
C LYS A 124 -6.83 15.80 1.15
N GLU A 125 -5.80 14.99 1.21
CA GLU A 125 -4.38 15.41 1.15
C GLU A 125 -3.90 15.79 -0.25
N TYR A 126 -4.74 15.61 -1.28
CA TYR A 126 -4.37 15.92 -2.67
C TYR A 126 -3.94 17.37 -2.86
N SER A 127 -4.59 18.32 -2.17
CA SER A 127 -4.22 19.73 -2.23
C SER A 127 -2.79 20.01 -1.75
N ASN A 128 -2.37 19.30 -0.68
CA ASN A 128 -1.00 19.39 -0.16
C ASN A 128 0.01 18.81 -1.15
N LEU A 129 -0.29 17.62 -1.69
CA LEU A 129 0.55 16.98 -2.72
C LEU A 129 0.69 17.87 -3.97
N LYS A 130 -0.40 18.51 -4.40
CA LYS A 130 -0.40 19.44 -5.55
C LYS A 130 0.49 20.67 -5.30
N LYS A 131 0.39 21.29 -4.11
CA LYS A 131 1.25 22.42 -3.71
C LYS A 131 2.74 22.03 -3.70
N ILE A 132 3.05 20.89 -3.06
CA ILE A 132 4.42 20.37 -2.99
C ILE A 132 4.95 20.06 -4.40
N SER A 133 4.16 19.39 -5.21
CA SER A 133 4.55 19.01 -6.58
C SER A 133 4.86 20.22 -7.44
N LYS A 134 4.05 21.29 -7.35
CA LYS A 134 4.33 22.55 -8.03
C LYS A 134 5.67 23.16 -7.58
N LYS A 135 5.89 23.28 -6.26
CA LYS A 135 7.13 23.84 -5.69
C LYS A 135 8.37 23.01 -6.05
N ARG A 136 8.25 21.68 -6.05
CA ARG A 136 9.35 20.74 -6.29
C ARG A 136 9.52 20.33 -7.76
N LYS A 137 8.68 20.85 -8.66
CA LYS A 137 8.65 20.47 -10.09
C LYS A 137 8.46 18.96 -10.30
N LEU A 138 7.55 18.34 -9.51
CA LEU A 138 7.18 16.93 -9.64
C LEU A 138 5.99 16.77 -10.59
N ARG A 139 5.83 15.57 -11.16
CA ARG A 139 4.75 15.22 -12.10
C ARG A 139 3.69 14.39 -11.39
N ILE A 140 2.45 14.88 -11.25
CA ILE A 140 1.37 14.12 -10.61
C ILE A 140 0.71 13.18 -11.62
N LEU A 141 0.55 11.93 -11.23
CA LEU A 141 -0.25 10.92 -11.91
C LEU A 141 -1.43 10.55 -11.02
N ASP A 142 -2.64 10.92 -11.46
CA ASP A 142 -3.88 10.53 -10.81
C ASP A 142 -4.33 9.15 -11.28
N ILE A 143 -4.83 8.33 -10.35
CA ILE A 143 -5.26 6.96 -10.65
C ILE A 143 -6.59 6.87 -11.41
N GLY A 144 -7.41 7.93 -11.48
CA GLY A 144 -8.80 7.90 -11.93
C GLY A 144 -9.03 7.13 -13.24
N LYS A 145 -8.35 7.52 -14.31
CA LYS A 145 -8.43 6.83 -15.62
C LYS A 145 -7.97 5.38 -15.54
N LYS A 146 -6.90 5.09 -14.78
CA LYS A 146 -6.38 3.73 -14.63
C LYS A 146 -7.30 2.86 -13.78
N LEU A 147 -7.91 3.42 -12.75
CA LEU A 147 -8.89 2.74 -11.91
C LEU A 147 -10.11 2.33 -12.73
N SER A 148 -10.69 3.26 -13.51
CA SER A 148 -11.84 2.97 -14.39
C SER A 148 -11.53 1.86 -15.41
N HIS A 149 -10.30 1.81 -15.91
CA HIS A 149 -9.86 0.74 -16.80
C HIS A 149 -9.72 -0.60 -16.06
N ILE A 150 -9.08 -0.62 -14.88
CA ILE A 150 -8.86 -1.83 -14.08
C ILE A 150 -10.19 -2.44 -13.59
N GLN A 151 -11.19 -1.60 -13.27
CA GLN A 151 -12.52 -2.08 -12.87
C GLN A 151 -13.22 -2.93 -13.94
N LYS A 152 -12.87 -2.73 -15.23
CA LYS A 152 -13.39 -3.50 -16.36
C LYS A 152 -12.63 -4.81 -16.61
N ILE A 153 -11.44 -4.98 -16.03
CA ILE A 153 -10.63 -6.20 -16.19
C ILE A 153 -11.06 -7.21 -15.13
N LYS A 154 -11.50 -8.41 -15.58
CA LYS A 154 -11.79 -9.53 -14.67
C LYS A 154 -10.54 -9.92 -13.90
N ASN A 155 -10.61 -9.88 -12.57
CA ASN A 155 -9.55 -10.30 -11.65
C ASN A 155 -10.18 -10.78 -10.32
N SER A 156 -9.40 -11.44 -9.48
CA SER A 156 -9.87 -12.03 -8.21
C SER A 156 -9.95 -11.06 -7.04
N LEU A 157 -9.64 -9.77 -7.24
CA LEU A 157 -9.57 -8.82 -6.14
C LEU A 157 -10.95 -8.38 -5.67
N ILE A 158 -11.16 -8.47 -4.37
CA ILE A 158 -12.35 -8.04 -3.67
C ILE A 158 -12.10 -6.66 -3.05
N GLY A 159 -13.07 -5.75 -3.17
CA GLY A 159 -13.01 -4.43 -2.56
C GLY A 159 -12.38 -3.34 -3.44
N SER A 160 -12.97 -2.16 -3.35
CA SER A 160 -12.56 -0.97 -4.11
C SER A 160 -11.15 -0.52 -3.77
N PHE A 161 -10.75 -0.64 -2.50
CA PHE A 161 -9.42 -0.25 -2.04
C PHE A 161 -8.30 -1.11 -2.66
N GLN A 162 -8.54 -2.40 -2.92
CA GLN A 162 -7.58 -3.26 -3.60
C GLN A 162 -7.39 -2.83 -5.06
N LYS A 163 -8.48 -2.48 -5.75
CA LYS A 163 -8.46 -1.96 -7.13
C LYS A 163 -7.74 -0.60 -7.21
N LYS A 164 -7.92 0.27 -6.21
CA LYS A 164 -7.14 1.53 -6.09
C LYS A 164 -5.65 1.24 -5.91
N ASN A 165 -5.29 0.34 -5.01
CA ASN A 165 -3.89 -0.06 -4.78
C ASN A 165 -3.26 -0.68 -6.04
N LEU A 166 -3.99 -1.52 -6.77
CA LEU A 166 -3.54 -2.08 -8.05
C LEU A 166 -3.37 -0.99 -9.11
N SER A 167 -4.25 0.01 -9.14
CA SER A 167 -4.13 1.16 -10.07
C SER A 167 -2.87 1.97 -9.82
N MET A 168 -2.53 2.21 -8.55
CA MET A 168 -1.27 2.88 -8.17
C MET A 168 -0.05 2.04 -8.57
N ALA A 169 -0.09 0.73 -8.33
CA ALA A 169 0.97 -0.19 -8.72
C ALA A 169 1.15 -0.24 -10.24
N ALA A 170 0.06 -0.24 -11.01
CA ALA A 170 0.10 -0.22 -12.47
C ALA A 170 0.71 1.07 -13.04
N LEU A 171 0.39 2.23 -12.43
CA LEU A 171 1.04 3.50 -12.80
C LEU A 171 2.52 3.50 -12.45
N ALA A 172 2.90 2.94 -11.29
CA ALA A 172 4.31 2.79 -10.92
C ALA A 172 5.05 1.87 -11.88
N ALA A 173 4.46 0.75 -12.30
CA ALA A 173 5.02 -0.14 -13.30
C ALA A 173 5.22 0.57 -14.65
N LYS A 174 4.26 1.41 -15.07
CA LYS A 174 4.40 2.25 -16.26
C LYS A 174 5.55 3.26 -16.14
N VAL A 175 5.75 3.87 -14.98
CA VAL A 175 6.89 4.76 -14.69
C VAL A 175 8.22 3.98 -14.79
N CYS A 176 8.21 2.68 -14.48
CA CYS A 176 9.34 1.76 -14.68
C CYS A 176 9.40 1.18 -16.10
N SER A 177 8.75 1.83 -17.07
CA SER A 177 8.80 1.50 -18.50
C SER A 177 8.09 0.20 -18.90
N LEU A 178 7.21 -0.34 -18.04
CA LEU A 178 6.35 -1.45 -18.44
C LEU A 178 5.20 -0.91 -19.32
N ASP A 179 5.00 -1.48 -20.50
CA ASP A 179 3.94 -1.06 -21.42
C ASP A 179 2.53 -1.47 -20.92
N ASN A 180 1.51 -0.80 -21.47
CA ASN A 180 0.13 -1.03 -21.03
C ASN A 180 -0.38 -2.44 -21.38
N THR A 181 0.07 -3.05 -22.47
CA THR A 181 -0.34 -4.40 -22.90
C THR A 181 0.15 -5.42 -21.88
N LYS A 182 1.42 -5.35 -21.50
CA LYS A 182 2.03 -6.20 -20.48
C LYS A 182 1.39 -5.99 -19.11
N ILE A 183 1.13 -4.73 -18.72
CA ILE A 183 0.41 -4.41 -17.49
C ILE A 183 -0.98 -5.07 -17.48
N ASN A 184 -1.76 -4.93 -18.54
CA ASN A 184 -3.12 -5.49 -18.63
C ASN A 184 -3.11 -7.02 -18.63
N GLY A 185 -2.15 -7.65 -19.30
CA GLY A 185 -1.95 -9.10 -19.26
C GLY A 185 -1.62 -9.61 -17.84
N ALA A 186 -0.76 -8.89 -17.13
CA ALA A 186 -0.41 -9.23 -15.75
C ALA A 186 -1.57 -9.02 -14.77
N ILE A 187 -2.40 -7.96 -14.94
CA ILE A 187 -3.58 -7.71 -14.09
C ILE A 187 -4.55 -8.89 -14.07
N LYS A 188 -4.73 -9.59 -15.18
CA LYS A 188 -5.58 -10.79 -15.25
C LYS A 188 -5.05 -11.96 -14.40
N LYS A 189 -3.77 -11.96 -14.10
CA LYS A 189 -3.05 -13.01 -13.35
C LYS A 189 -2.74 -12.60 -11.90
N ILE A 190 -3.17 -11.40 -11.48
CA ILE A 190 -2.95 -10.89 -10.12
C ILE A 190 -3.59 -11.83 -9.10
N LYS A 191 -2.81 -12.18 -8.09
CA LYS A 191 -3.25 -12.95 -6.93
C LYS A 191 -3.53 -12.04 -5.75
N ASN A 192 -4.39 -12.50 -4.86
CA ASN A 192 -4.60 -11.84 -3.57
C ASN A 192 -3.27 -11.73 -2.81
N VAL A 193 -3.20 -10.75 -1.95
CA VAL A 193 -2.02 -10.51 -1.10
C VAL A 193 -2.29 -11.12 0.26
N ASP A 194 -1.34 -11.91 0.75
CA ASP A 194 -1.43 -12.57 2.04
C ASP A 194 -1.78 -11.57 3.16
N GLY A 195 -2.77 -11.92 3.97
CA GLY A 195 -3.29 -11.08 5.03
C GLY A 195 -3.97 -9.77 4.55
N ARG A 196 -4.43 -9.68 3.31
CA ARG A 196 -5.14 -8.51 2.76
C ARG A 196 -6.44 -8.94 2.10
N LEU A 197 -7.52 -9.01 2.89
CA LEU A 197 -8.83 -9.55 2.50
C LEU A 197 -8.64 -10.91 1.81
N GLU A 198 -7.82 -11.74 2.42
CA GLU A 198 -7.44 -13.06 1.93
C GLU A 198 -8.50 -14.08 2.29
N LEU A 199 -9.08 -14.73 1.28
CA LEU A 199 -9.97 -15.87 1.51
C LEU A 199 -9.15 -17.10 1.89
N ILE A 200 -9.23 -17.49 3.16
CA ILE A 200 -8.49 -18.65 3.70
C ILE A 200 -9.25 -19.94 3.45
N LYS A 201 -10.58 -19.91 3.62
CA LYS A 201 -11.40 -21.11 3.50
C LYS A 201 -12.83 -20.77 3.11
N GLU A 202 -13.39 -21.63 2.31
CA GLU A 202 -14.81 -21.66 1.97
C GLU A 202 -15.36 -23.05 2.31
N TYR A 203 -16.49 -23.08 3.02
CA TYR A 203 -17.17 -24.30 3.41
C TYR A 203 -18.39 -24.55 2.51
N SER A 204 -18.85 -25.80 2.44
CA SER A 204 -20.00 -26.23 1.63
C SER A 204 -21.30 -25.49 1.96
N ASN A 205 -21.47 -25.00 3.19
CA ASN A 205 -22.61 -24.18 3.63
C ASN A 205 -22.43 -22.67 3.35
N ASN A 206 -21.57 -22.29 2.41
CA ASN A 206 -21.25 -20.92 2.01
C ASN A 206 -20.61 -20.04 3.11
N ILE A 207 -20.13 -20.62 4.19
CA ILE A 207 -19.31 -19.88 5.16
C ILE A 207 -17.93 -19.63 4.56
N LYS A 208 -17.51 -18.36 4.55
CA LYS A 208 -16.20 -17.92 4.05
C LYS A 208 -15.39 -17.29 5.18
N ILE A 209 -14.14 -17.71 5.32
CA ILE A 209 -13.21 -17.15 6.31
C ILE A 209 -12.20 -16.27 5.58
N PHE A 210 -12.14 -15.00 6.00
CA PHE A 210 -11.19 -14.02 5.49
C PHE A 210 -10.22 -13.59 6.57
N ILE A 211 -8.97 -13.33 6.19
CA ILE A 211 -7.97 -12.67 7.04
C ILE A 211 -7.60 -11.32 6.42
N ASP A 212 -7.55 -10.29 7.28
CA ASP A 212 -7.06 -8.96 6.90
C ASP A 212 -6.20 -8.35 8.00
N TYR A 213 -5.28 -7.50 7.61
CA TYR A 213 -4.39 -6.77 8.51
C TYR A 213 -4.98 -5.45 9.01
N ALA A 214 -6.26 -5.21 8.83
CA ALA A 214 -6.93 -3.97 9.23
C ALA A 214 -6.78 -3.74 10.74
N HIS A 215 -6.07 -2.70 11.12
CA HIS A 215 -5.78 -2.33 12.52
C HIS A 215 -6.08 -0.85 12.81
N THR A 216 -6.74 -0.18 11.88
CA THR A 216 -7.25 1.19 12.03
C THR A 216 -8.76 1.23 11.79
N PRO A 217 -9.50 2.22 12.34
CA PRO A 217 -10.94 2.35 12.11
C PRO A 217 -11.32 2.36 10.64
N ASP A 218 -10.64 3.17 9.83
CA ASP A 218 -10.94 3.29 8.39
C ASP A 218 -10.66 1.99 7.65
N ALA A 219 -9.53 1.32 7.94
CA ALA A 219 -9.20 0.05 7.30
C ALA A 219 -10.25 -1.03 7.64
N LEU A 220 -10.66 -1.13 8.91
CA LEU A 220 -11.71 -2.06 9.33
C LEU A 220 -13.04 -1.78 8.62
N ASN A 221 -13.44 -0.51 8.54
CA ASN A 221 -14.65 -0.09 7.83
C ASN A 221 -14.62 -0.48 6.34
N GLU A 222 -13.50 -0.23 5.65
CA GLU A 222 -13.34 -0.56 4.23
C GLU A 222 -13.38 -2.08 3.98
N VAL A 223 -12.75 -2.88 4.84
CA VAL A 223 -12.78 -4.35 4.74
C VAL A 223 -14.19 -4.88 4.92
N ILE A 224 -14.91 -4.46 5.98
CA ILE A 224 -16.28 -4.93 6.25
C ILE A 224 -17.24 -4.52 5.12
N LYS A 225 -17.14 -3.26 4.65
CA LYS A 225 -17.93 -2.79 3.50
C LYS A 225 -17.66 -3.64 2.27
N SER A 226 -16.40 -3.90 1.97
CA SER A 226 -16.03 -4.70 0.81
C SER A 226 -16.57 -6.13 0.87
N ILE A 227 -16.61 -6.75 2.05
CA ILE A 227 -17.23 -8.07 2.23
C ILE A 227 -18.75 -7.98 2.01
N LYS A 228 -19.42 -6.99 2.61
CA LYS A 228 -20.87 -6.78 2.45
C LYS A 228 -21.27 -6.58 0.99
N GLU A 229 -20.56 -5.70 0.28
CA GLU A 229 -20.84 -5.38 -1.12
C GLU A 229 -20.66 -6.58 -2.07
N ASN A 230 -19.72 -7.49 -1.74
CA ASN A 230 -19.46 -8.62 -2.62
C ASN A 230 -20.23 -9.90 -2.27
N PHE A 231 -20.66 -10.08 -1.02
CA PHE A 231 -21.27 -11.34 -0.57
C PHE A 231 -22.66 -11.18 0.02
N ASN A 232 -23.13 -9.96 0.31
CA ASN A 232 -24.46 -9.66 0.90
C ASN A 232 -24.84 -10.59 2.07
N SER A 233 -23.87 -10.91 2.93
CA SER A 233 -24.02 -11.93 3.98
C SER A 233 -23.87 -11.32 5.37
N ASN A 234 -24.31 -12.03 6.40
CA ASN A 234 -24.02 -11.71 7.79
C ASN A 234 -22.50 -11.85 8.04
N ILE A 235 -21.95 -10.92 8.79
CA ILE A 235 -20.52 -10.90 9.11
C ILE A 235 -20.33 -11.15 10.60
N SER A 236 -19.51 -12.13 10.93
CA SER A 236 -18.93 -12.30 12.26
C SER A 236 -17.49 -11.79 12.22
N LEU A 237 -17.12 -10.94 13.15
CA LEU A 237 -15.83 -10.26 13.16
C LEU A 237 -15.06 -10.59 14.44
N VAL A 238 -13.83 -11.06 14.28
CA VAL A 238 -12.86 -11.20 15.36
C VAL A 238 -11.72 -10.20 15.10
N PHE A 239 -11.46 -9.30 16.03
CA PHE A 239 -10.36 -8.34 15.90
C PHE A 239 -9.78 -7.99 17.27
N GLY A 240 -8.54 -7.49 17.27
CA GLY A 240 -7.86 -7.02 18.46
C GLY A 240 -7.14 -5.69 18.22
N CYS A 241 -6.76 -5.03 19.29
CA CYS A 241 -5.97 -3.81 19.26
C CYS A 241 -4.74 -3.99 20.14
N GLY A 242 -3.57 -3.59 19.66
CA GLY A 242 -2.33 -3.66 20.43
C GLY A 242 -2.40 -2.86 21.76
N GLY A 243 -1.83 -3.42 22.84
CA GLY A 243 -1.96 -2.91 24.21
C GLY A 243 -1.47 -1.48 24.38
N GLU A 244 -0.29 -1.15 23.92
CA GLU A 244 0.41 0.13 24.11
C GLU A 244 0.30 1.10 22.92
N ARG A 245 -0.63 0.84 21.98
CA ARG A 245 -0.87 1.66 20.80
C ARG A 245 -1.99 2.67 21.06
N ASP A 246 -2.30 3.53 20.07
CA ASP A 246 -3.37 4.53 20.11
C ASP A 246 -4.68 3.98 20.71
N PHE A 247 -4.94 4.28 22.00
CA PHE A 247 -6.13 3.83 22.73
C PHE A 247 -7.43 4.38 22.12
N LYS A 248 -7.40 5.56 21.54
CA LYS A 248 -8.59 6.22 21.00
C LYS A 248 -9.20 5.45 19.83
N LYS A 249 -8.38 4.75 19.06
CA LYS A 249 -8.88 3.94 17.94
C LYS A 249 -9.70 2.72 18.35
N ARG A 250 -9.50 2.17 19.55
CA ARG A 250 -10.22 0.98 20.04
C ARG A 250 -11.73 1.21 20.07
N ARG A 251 -12.16 2.34 20.68
CA ARG A 251 -13.58 2.71 20.76
C ARG A 251 -14.20 2.93 19.36
N LEU A 252 -13.45 3.53 18.45
CA LEU A 252 -13.90 3.75 17.08
C LEU A 252 -14.06 2.42 16.32
N MET A 253 -13.10 1.50 16.44
CA MET A 253 -13.17 0.18 15.83
C MET A 253 -14.35 -0.64 16.37
N ALA A 254 -14.59 -0.61 17.68
CA ALA A 254 -15.75 -1.27 18.29
C ALA A 254 -17.09 -0.70 17.78
N LYS A 255 -17.20 0.62 17.61
CA LYS A 255 -18.39 1.24 17.01
C LYS A 255 -18.62 0.75 15.56
N ILE A 256 -17.57 0.68 14.77
CA ILE A 256 -17.66 0.19 13.39
C ILE A 256 -18.09 -1.29 13.39
N ALA A 257 -17.46 -2.13 14.21
CA ALA A 257 -17.86 -3.52 14.33
C ALA A 257 -19.35 -3.67 14.65
N LYS A 258 -19.83 -2.93 15.65
CA LYS A 258 -21.26 -2.94 16.07
C LYS A 258 -22.23 -2.51 14.95
N SER A 259 -21.82 -1.60 14.07
CA SER A 259 -22.70 -1.10 13.00
C SER A 259 -22.88 -2.07 11.82
N PHE A 260 -21.97 -3.02 11.66
CA PHE A 260 -21.98 -3.94 10.51
C PHE A 260 -22.20 -5.41 10.87
N CYS A 261 -21.80 -5.82 12.07
CA CYS A 261 -21.82 -7.22 12.48
C CYS A 261 -23.01 -7.48 13.40
N LYS A 262 -23.75 -8.56 13.14
CA LYS A 262 -24.61 -9.17 14.15
C LYS A 262 -23.69 -9.91 15.11
N LYS A 263 -23.99 -9.84 16.42
CA LYS A 263 -23.22 -10.39 17.54
C LYS A 263 -22.23 -11.47 17.17
#